data_7277ff1dde7f5e2df0556de63b6791fe
#
_entry.id   7277ff1dde7f5e2df0556de63b6791fe
#
_cell.length_a   1.000
_cell.length_b   1.000
_cell.length_c   1.000
_cell.angle_alpha   90.00
_cell.angle_beta   90.00
_cell.angle_gamma   90.00
#
_symmetry.space_group_name_H-M   'P 1'
#
loop_
_entity.id
_entity.type
_entity.pdbx_description
1 polymer ?
#
loop_
_entity_poly.entity_id
_entity_poly.type
_entity_poly.pdbx_seq_one_letter_code
_entity_poly.pdbx_strand_id
1 'polypeptide(L)'
;MNNKLIILFVIIPLAASFFTLICKISRIRNSAMAKTAAALSFAAGFLLLILFSDVISAGNIYSNVIGSWSIITGISQKLDRLAWTGLALMNIVSSLSLLYTFSENKYNSDFYFFFLLLHAGMAGMLLADDLFNLFVCLEITGISTYVLIAYTKKEKSIFASFKYLMLSSLGISLFLIGIF
;
A
#
# COMPACT_ATOMS: atom_id res chain seq x y z
N MET A 1 18.33 -11.18 11.50
CA MET A 1 17.24 -10.20 11.73
C MET A 1 15.90 -10.95 11.74
N ASN A 2 14.88 -10.46 12.42
CA ASN A 2 13.64 -11.22 12.60
C ASN A 2 12.78 -11.12 11.31
N ASN A 3 12.60 -12.24 10.58
CA ASN A 3 11.84 -12.29 9.32
C ASN A 3 10.41 -11.73 9.46
N LYS A 4 9.87 -11.76 10.67
CA LYS A 4 8.53 -11.22 10.96
C LYS A 4 8.42 -9.70 10.76
N LEU A 5 9.53 -8.96 10.74
CA LEU A 5 9.50 -7.52 10.56
C LEU A 5 9.15 -7.09 9.13
N ILE A 6 9.24 -7.99 8.14
CA ILE A 6 8.89 -7.70 6.73
C ILE A 6 7.43 -7.24 6.61
N ILE A 7 6.54 -7.84 7.39
CA ILE A 7 5.11 -7.49 7.37
C ILE A 7 4.84 -6.03 7.74
N LEU A 8 5.77 -5.37 8.44
CA LEU A 8 5.63 -3.97 8.84
C LEU A 8 5.57 -3.01 7.64
N PHE A 9 6.15 -3.38 6.49
CA PHE A 9 6.00 -2.60 5.25
C PHE A 9 4.53 -2.46 4.82
N VAL A 10 3.67 -3.42 5.19
CA VAL A 10 2.24 -3.41 4.89
C VAL A 10 1.43 -2.88 6.09
N ILE A 11 1.75 -3.33 7.30
CA ILE A 11 0.96 -2.99 8.50
C ILE A 11 1.07 -1.51 8.85
N ILE A 12 2.25 -0.88 8.74
CA ILE A 12 2.42 0.52 9.12
C ILE A 12 1.55 1.45 8.27
N PRO A 13 1.61 1.42 6.92
CA PRO A 13 0.74 2.27 6.11
C PRO A 13 -0.74 1.91 6.25
N LEU A 14 -1.07 0.64 6.46
CA LEU A 14 -2.43 0.20 6.70
C LEU A 14 -2.98 0.77 8.02
N ALA A 15 -2.23 0.65 9.11
CA ALA A 15 -2.61 1.23 10.42
C ALA A 15 -2.71 2.76 10.34
N ALA A 16 -1.78 3.42 9.65
CA ALA A 16 -1.83 4.85 9.43
C ALA A 16 -3.07 5.27 8.63
N SER A 17 -3.51 4.47 7.62
CA SER A 17 -4.73 4.74 6.87
C SER A 17 -5.95 4.72 7.80
N PHE A 18 -6.15 3.67 8.59
CA PHE A 18 -7.26 3.60 9.54
C PHE A 18 -7.21 4.70 10.60
N PHE A 19 -6.01 5.08 11.06
CA PHE A 19 -5.86 6.20 11.98
C PHE A 19 -6.40 7.51 11.39
N THR A 20 -6.16 7.79 10.09
CA THR A 20 -6.72 8.98 9.43
C THR A 20 -8.25 8.97 9.39
N LEU A 21 -8.85 7.78 9.26
CA LEU A 21 -10.31 7.61 9.28
C LEU A 21 -10.90 7.86 10.68
N ILE A 22 -10.25 7.32 11.72
CA ILE A 22 -10.66 7.51 13.12
C ILE A 22 -10.61 9.00 13.49
N CYS A 23 -9.55 9.70 13.12
CA CYS A 23 -9.43 11.14 13.33
C CYS A 23 -10.57 11.94 12.69
N LYS A 24 -11.05 11.54 11.53
CA LYS A 24 -12.21 12.13 10.86
C LYS A 24 -13.50 11.94 11.67
N ILE A 25 -13.75 10.73 12.17
CA ILE A 25 -14.96 10.37 12.93
C ILE A 25 -15.01 11.13 14.26
N SER A 26 -13.88 11.28 14.93
CA SER A 26 -13.75 11.98 16.20
C SER A 26 -13.90 13.51 16.14
N ARG A 27 -14.37 14.09 15.02
CA ARG A 27 -14.46 15.54 14.78
C ARG A 27 -13.15 16.33 14.96
N ILE A 28 -12.01 15.67 15.14
CA ILE A 28 -10.70 16.28 15.09
C ILE A 28 -10.41 16.58 13.62
N ARG A 29 -11.00 17.66 13.11
CA ARG A 29 -11.01 18.08 11.70
C ARG A 29 -9.67 18.67 11.25
N ASN A 30 -8.56 18.14 11.70
CA ASN A 30 -7.25 18.61 11.26
C ASN A 30 -6.71 17.69 10.17
N SER A 31 -6.81 18.14 8.92
CA SER A 31 -6.05 17.54 7.80
C SER A 31 -4.55 17.43 8.13
N ALA A 32 -4.06 18.25 9.06
CA ALA A 32 -2.71 18.19 9.59
C ALA A 32 -2.40 16.82 10.22
N MET A 33 -3.30 16.24 11.01
CA MET A 33 -3.06 14.91 11.62
C MET A 33 -3.01 13.79 10.59
N ALA A 34 -3.82 13.87 9.54
CA ALA A 34 -3.76 12.91 8.44
C ALA A 34 -2.44 13.06 7.64
N LYS A 35 -2.00 14.29 7.41
CA LYS A 35 -0.71 14.60 6.78
C LYS A 35 0.47 14.07 7.61
N THR A 36 0.46 14.29 8.93
CA THR A 36 1.52 13.80 9.82
C THR A 36 1.53 12.28 9.90
N ALA A 37 0.37 11.62 9.95
CA ALA A 37 0.29 10.16 9.94
C ALA A 37 0.87 9.57 8.64
N ALA A 38 0.58 10.17 7.49
CA ALA A 38 1.15 9.76 6.22
C ALA A 38 2.67 9.97 6.17
N ALA A 39 3.16 11.13 6.64
CA ALA A 39 4.59 11.42 6.69
C ALA A 39 5.34 10.43 7.61
N LEU A 40 4.79 10.13 8.78
CA LEU A 40 5.37 9.16 9.71
C LEU A 40 5.38 7.74 9.12
N SER A 41 4.34 7.36 8.39
CA SER A 41 4.27 6.06 7.70
C SER A 41 5.38 5.91 6.66
N PHE A 42 5.62 6.94 5.83
CA PHE A 42 6.68 6.89 4.83
C PHE A 42 8.08 6.99 5.46
N ALA A 43 8.26 7.79 6.51
CA ALA A 43 9.50 7.82 7.27
C ALA A 43 9.83 6.45 7.87
N ALA A 44 8.84 5.75 8.43
CA ALA A 44 8.99 4.38 8.91
C ALA A 44 9.34 3.41 7.77
N GLY A 45 8.76 3.58 6.58
CA GLY A 45 9.11 2.81 5.38
C GLY A 45 10.59 2.97 5.01
N PHE A 46 11.13 4.20 5.00
CA PHE A 46 12.56 4.43 4.78
C PHE A 46 13.43 3.80 5.86
N LEU A 47 13.02 3.90 7.11
CA LEU A 47 13.75 3.27 8.22
C LEU A 47 13.81 1.74 8.05
N LEU A 48 12.70 1.11 7.66
CA LEU A 48 12.66 -0.32 7.35
C LEU A 48 13.59 -0.66 6.16
N LEU A 49 13.59 0.14 5.09
CA LEU A 49 14.49 -0.06 3.95
C LEU A 49 15.97 -0.01 4.36
N ILE A 50 16.34 0.90 5.26
CA ILE A 50 17.70 0.99 5.81
C ILE A 50 18.02 -0.25 6.66
N LEU A 51 17.08 -0.69 7.52
CA LEU A 51 17.24 -1.89 8.36
C LEU A 51 17.43 -3.17 7.53
N PHE A 52 16.82 -3.26 6.35
CA PHE A 52 16.92 -4.39 5.43
C PHE A 52 17.91 -4.11 4.27
N SER A 53 18.85 -3.19 4.41
CA SER A 53 19.83 -2.85 3.36
C SER A 53 20.80 -4.00 3.05
N ASP A 54 20.93 -4.97 3.94
CA ASP A 54 21.69 -6.21 3.75
C ASP A 54 21.12 -7.14 2.66
N VAL A 55 19.84 -6.96 2.30
CA VAL A 55 19.24 -7.60 1.10
C VAL A 55 20.00 -7.21 -0.16
N ILE A 56 20.38 -5.95 -0.28
CA ILE A 56 21.14 -5.44 -1.44
C ILE A 56 22.63 -5.78 -1.29
N SER A 57 23.25 -5.47 -0.15
CA SER A 57 24.69 -5.58 0.05
C SER A 57 25.18 -7.04 0.15
N ALA A 58 24.47 -7.89 0.90
CA ALA A 58 24.82 -9.28 1.13
C ALA A 58 24.01 -10.29 0.31
N GLY A 59 22.95 -9.83 -0.38
CA GLY A 59 22.06 -10.71 -1.15
C GLY A 59 21.17 -11.60 -0.30
N ASN A 60 20.92 -11.22 0.96
CA ASN A 60 20.07 -11.96 1.85
C ASN A 60 18.61 -11.95 1.34
N ILE A 61 17.92 -13.08 1.52
CA ILE A 61 16.51 -13.23 1.22
C ILE A 61 15.78 -13.47 2.54
N TYR A 62 14.76 -12.68 2.79
CA TYR A 62 13.89 -12.83 3.96
C TYR A 62 12.54 -13.36 3.53
N SER A 63 12.08 -14.46 4.10
CA SER A 63 10.75 -15.02 3.90
C SER A 63 10.00 -15.11 5.22
N ASN A 64 8.70 -14.86 5.18
CA ASN A 64 7.83 -14.95 6.34
C ASN A 64 6.48 -15.53 5.92
N VAL A 65 5.98 -16.51 6.67
CA VAL A 65 4.62 -17.04 6.51
C VAL A 65 3.76 -16.46 7.62
N ILE A 66 2.68 -15.81 7.24
CA ILE A 66 1.76 -15.15 8.17
C ILE A 66 0.83 -16.19 8.77
N GLY A 67 0.77 -16.20 10.12
CA GLY A 67 0.01 -17.19 10.88
C GLY A 67 0.81 -18.46 11.15
N SER A 68 0.19 -19.39 11.88
CA SER A 68 0.80 -20.68 12.21
C SER A 68 0.38 -21.79 11.22
N TRP A 69 0.08 -21.38 9.98
CA TRP A 69 -0.33 -22.29 8.90
C TRP A 69 0.89 -22.89 8.20
N SER A 70 0.69 -24.02 7.52
CA SER A 70 1.73 -24.59 6.68
C SER A 70 2.06 -23.67 5.49
N ILE A 71 3.26 -23.79 4.93
CA ILE A 71 3.71 -23.02 3.76
C ILE A 71 2.74 -23.14 2.57
N ILE A 72 2.03 -24.25 2.46
CA ILE A 72 1.09 -24.54 1.35
C ILE A 72 -0.23 -23.74 1.49
N THR A 73 -0.67 -23.47 2.73
CA THR A 73 -1.98 -22.85 3.01
C THR A 73 -1.89 -21.48 3.66
N GLY A 74 -0.69 -21.03 4.03
CA GLY A 74 -0.44 -19.75 4.67
C GLY A 74 -0.12 -18.65 3.65
N ILE A 75 -0.41 -17.40 4.04
CA ILE A 75 0.00 -16.21 3.27
C ILE A 75 1.51 -16.07 3.39
N SER A 76 2.22 -16.15 2.27
CA SER A 76 3.67 -16.05 2.24
C SER A 76 4.13 -14.68 1.71
N GLN A 77 5.17 -14.14 2.36
CA GLN A 77 5.82 -12.90 1.96
C GLN A 77 7.32 -13.12 1.82
N LYS A 78 7.90 -12.50 0.79
CA LYS A 78 9.31 -12.59 0.48
C LYS A 78 9.89 -11.21 0.18
N LEU A 79 11.01 -10.92 0.81
CA LEU A 79 11.81 -9.73 0.54
C LEU A 79 13.14 -10.17 -0.09
N ASP A 80 13.24 -9.99 -1.38
CA ASP A 80 14.46 -10.16 -2.17
C ASP A 80 14.95 -8.82 -2.73
N ARG A 81 15.99 -8.84 -3.54
CA ARG A 81 16.54 -7.62 -4.15
C ARG A 81 15.53 -6.86 -5.00
N LEU A 82 14.68 -7.59 -5.75
CA LEU A 82 13.66 -6.99 -6.60
C LEU A 82 12.59 -6.29 -5.75
N ALA A 83 12.05 -7.00 -4.75
CA ALA A 83 11.05 -6.47 -3.83
C ALA A 83 11.60 -5.25 -3.06
N TRP A 84 12.84 -5.31 -2.55
CA TRP A 84 13.47 -4.19 -1.85
C TRP A 84 13.60 -2.96 -2.76
N THR A 85 14.07 -3.14 -4.00
CA THR A 85 14.21 -2.05 -4.96
C THR A 85 12.85 -1.45 -5.33
N GLY A 86 11.85 -2.30 -5.53
CA GLY A 86 10.47 -1.87 -5.78
C GLY A 86 9.88 -1.07 -4.63
N LEU A 87 10.05 -1.54 -3.38
CA LEU A 87 9.63 -0.83 -2.16
C LEU A 87 10.33 0.51 -2.00
N ALA A 88 11.63 0.59 -2.29
CA ALA A 88 12.39 1.83 -2.23
C ALA A 88 11.86 2.85 -3.24
N LEU A 89 11.68 2.45 -4.50
CA LEU A 89 11.15 3.30 -5.56
C LEU A 89 9.72 3.77 -5.24
N MET A 90 8.86 2.84 -4.83
CA MET A 90 7.49 3.15 -4.43
C MET A 90 7.45 4.15 -3.26
N ASN A 91 8.28 3.96 -2.23
CA ASN A 91 8.32 4.84 -1.07
C ASN A 91 8.82 6.25 -1.44
N ILE A 92 9.80 6.36 -2.35
CA ILE A 92 10.28 7.65 -2.88
C ILE A 92 9.16 8.37 -3.64
N VAL A 93 8.50 7.70 -4.59
CA VAL A 93 7.44 8.30 -5.41
C VAL A 93 6.25 8.73 -4.54
N SER A 94 5.85 7.89 -3.58
CA SER A 94 4.77 8.21 -2.63
C SER A 94 5.12 9.40 -1.74
N SER A 95 6.36 9.49 -1.28
CA SER A 95 6.83 10.63 -0.48
C SER A 95 6.84 11.94 -1.27
N LEU A 96 7.29 11.91 -2.52
CA LEU A 96 7.24 13.07 -3.41
C LEU A 96 5.79 13.51 -3.68
N SER A 97 4.90 12.54 -3.91
CA SER A 97 3.47 12.80 -4.08
C SER A 97 2.86 13.42 -2.82
N LEU A 98 3.25 12.94 -1.62
CA LEU A 98 2.81 13.51 -0.35
C LEU A 98 3.28 14.96 -0.19
N LEU A 99 4.54 15.26 -0.50
CA LEU A 99 5.08 16.64 -0.44
C LEU A 99 4.28 17.59 -1.32
N TYR A 100 3.89 17.15 -2.52
CA TYR A 100 3.00 17.92 -3.38
C TYR A 100 1.65 18.21 -2.71
N THR A 101 1.04 17.21 -2.05
CA THR A 101 -0.26 17.38 -1.38
C THR A 101 -0.19 18.32 -0.17
N PHE A 102 0.98 18.52 0.45
CA PHE A 102 1.15 19.45 1.57
C PHE A 102 0.97 20.92 1.15
N SER A 103 1.39 21.25 -0.07
CA SER A 103 1.22 22.60 -0.63
C SER A 103 -0.24 22.92 -0.93
N GLU A 104 -1.08 21.92 -1.13
CA GLU A 104 -2.46 22.07 -1.54
C GLU A 104 -3.42 21.79 -0.35
N ASN A 105 -4.20 22.80 0.06
CA ASN A 105 -5.21 22.64 1.13
C ASN A 105 -6.53 21.99 0.67
N LYS A 106 -6.52 21.36 -0.52
CA LYS A 106 -7.71 20.75 -1.13
C LYS A 106 -7.98 19.33 -0.65
N TYR A 107 -6.99 18.67 -0.03
CA TYR A 107 -7.05 17.26 0.32
C TYR A 107 -7.52 17.05 1.76
N ASN A 108 -8.60 16.27 1.91
CA ASN A 108 -9.18 15.90 3.21
C ASN A 108 -8.60 14.59 3.72
N SER A 109 -8.95 14.20 4.95
CA SER A 109 -8.54 12.92 5.57
C SER A 109 -8.89 11.70 4.71
N ASP A 110 -10.00 11.75 3.94
CA ASP A 110 -10.38 10.67 3.02
C ASP A 110 -9.35 10.43 1.93
N PHE A 111 -8.73 11.48 1.40
CA PHE A 111 -7.65 11.35 0.42
C PHE A 111 -6.48 10.59 1.03
N TYR A 112 -6.03 10.98 2.22
CA TYR A 112 -4.89 10.33 2.88
C TYR A 112 -5.20 8.90 3.29
N PHE A 113 -6.46 8.59 3.66
CA PHE A 113 -6.90 7.22 3.89
C PHE A 113 -6.67 6.34 2.65
N PHE A 114 -7.23 6.70 1.50
CA PHE A 114 -7.08 5.90 0.28
C PHE A 114 -5.67 5.95 -0.28
N PHE A 115 -4.93 7.04 -0.08
CA PHE A 115 -3.53 7.14 -0.50
C PHE A 115 -2.62 6.18 0.28
N LEU A 116 -2.80 6.08 1.59
CA LEU A 116 -2.06 5.13 2.44
C LEU A 116 -2.51 3.69 2.21
N LEU A 117 -3.81 3.48 1.95
CA LEU A 117 -4.33 2.16 1.61
C LEU A 117 -3.78 1.66 0.27
N LEU A 118 -3.67 2.55 -0.72
CA LEU A 118 -2.99 2.28 -2.00
C LEU A 118 -1.53 1.88 -1.77
N HIS A 119 -0.81 2.63 -0.94
CA HIS A 119 0.58 2.34 -0.61
C HIS A 119 0.74 0.98 0.08
N ALA A 120 -0.15 0.66 1.04
CA ALA A 120 -0.15 -0.65 1.72
C ALA A 120 -0.42 -1.80 0.73
N GLY A 121 -1.37 -1.65 -0.18
CA GLY A 121 -1.67 -2.63 -1.21
C GLY A 121 -0.48 -2.87 -2.16
N MET A 122 0.15 -1.80 -2.63
CA MET A 122 1.35 -1.89 -3.47
C MET A 122 2.53 -2.56 -2.73
N ALA A 123 2.74 -2.24 -1.44
CA ALA A 123 3.76 -2.90 -0.62
C ALA A 123 3.46 -4.40 -0.48
N GLY A 124 2.20 -4.76 -0.26
CA GLY A 124 1.77 -6.15 -0.20
C GLY A 124 2.01 -6.91 -1.51
N MET A 125 1.74 -6.29 -2.67
CA MET A 125 2.04 -6.89 -3.98
C MET A 125 3.54 -7.16 -4.18
N LEU A 126 4.39 -6.21 -3.81
CA LEU A 126 5.85 -6.33 -3.95
C LEU A 126 6.44 -7.43 -3.03
N LEU A 127 5.77 -7.72 -1.93
CA LEU A 127 6.18 -8.75 -0.96
C LEU A 127 5.48 -10.09 -1.17
N ALA A 128 4.42 -10.16 -2.00
CA ALA A 128 3.66 -11.38 -2.19
C ALA A 128 4.52 -12.50 -2.80
N ASP A 129 4.55 -13.65 -2.15
CA ASP A 129 5.24 -14.88 -2.61
C ASP A 129 4.22 -15.97 -3.00
N ASP A 130 2.93 -15.68 -2.88
CA ASP A 130 1.84 -16.53 -3.35
C ASP A 130 0.81 -15.73 -4.17
N LEU A 131 0.16 -16.42 -5.11
CA LEU A 131 -0.77 -15.81 -6.06
C LEU A 131 -2.07 -15.33 -5.40
N PHE A 132 -2.49 -15.97 -4.31
CA PHE A 132 -3.70 -15.56 -3.60
C PHE A 132 -3.49 -14.24 -2.84
N ASN A 133 -2.36 -14.11 -2.13
CA ASN A 133 -1.98 -12.87 -1.48
C ASN A 133 -1.80 -11.74 -2.50
N LEU A 134 -1.18 -12.03 -3.66
CA LEU A 134 -1.06 -11.08 -4.75
C LEU A 134 -2.44 -10.61 -5.24
N PHE A 135 -3.41 -11.53 -5.41
CA PHE A 135 -4.78 -11.19 -5.78
C PHE A 135 -5.42 -10.25 -4.78
N VAL A 136 -5.34 -10.54 -3.47
CA VAL A 136 -5.93 -9.69 -2.43
C VAL A 136 -5.30 -8.28 -2.43
N CYS A 137 -3.98 -8.19 -2.60
CA CYS A 137 -3.29 -6.91 -2.67
C CYS A 137 -3.65 -6.11 -3.94
N LEU A 138 -3.87 -6.79 -5.09
CA LEU A 138 -4.38 -6.18 -6.31
C LEU A 138 -5.78 -5.58 -6.12
N GLU A 139 -6.67 -6.29 -5.41
CA GLU A 139 -8.01 -5.78 -5.10
C GLU A 139 -7.97 -4.51 -4.25
N ILE A 140 -7.17 -4.53 -3.15
CA ILE A 140 -7.01 -3.36 -2.27
C ILE A 140 -6.46 -2.16 -3.05
N THR A 141 -5.47 -2.39 -3.90
CA THR A 141 -4.84 -1.38 -4.75
C THR A 141 -5.85 -0.83 -5.77
N GLY A 142 -6.63 -1.71 -6.41
CA GLY A 142 -7.68 -1.34 -7.36
C GLY A 142 -8.73 -0.45 -6.74
N ILE A 143 -9.29 -0.87 -5.59
CA ILE A 143 -10.29 -0.09 -4.83
C ILE A 143 -9.77 1.31 -4.49
N SER A 144 -8.56 1.38 -3.94
CA SER A 144 -7.94 2.65 -3.56
C SER A 144 -7.74 3.56 -4.77
N THR A 145 -7.29 2.99 -5.90
CA THR A 145 -7.01 3.74 -7.13
C THR A 145 -8.27 4.35 -7.72
N TYR A 146 -9.36 3.58 -7.90
CA TYR A 146 -10.55 4.15 -8.53
C TYR A 146 -11.22 5.22 -7.66
N VAL A 147 -11.16 5.10 -6.33
CA VAL A 147 -11.66 6.14 -5.42
C VAL A 147 -10.80 7.42 -5.53
N LEU A 148 -9.47 7.29 -5.60
CA LEU A 148 -8.58 8.43 -5.79
C LEU A 148 -8.78 9.10 -7.15
N ILE A 149 -9.03 8.37 -8.23
CA ILE A 149 -9.36 8.93 -9.55
C ILE A 149 -10.67 9.74 -9.48
N ALA A 150 -11.68 9.24 -8.77
CA ALA A 150 -12.95 9.92 -8.59
C ALA A 150 -12.91 11.08 -7.58
N TYR A 151 -11.79 11.27 -6.87
CA TYR A 151 -11.70 12.18 -5.71
C TYR A 151 -12.15 13.61 -6.00
N THR A 152 -11.87 14.14 -7.20
CA THR A 152 -12.27 15.50 -7.60
C THR A 152 -13.78 15.67 -7.82
N LYS A 153 -14.54 14.58 -7.85
CA LYS A 153 -15.99 14.52 -8.09
C LYS A 153 -16.48 15.24 -9.36
N LYS A 154 -15.56 15.51 -10.30
CA LYS A 154 -15.93 16.03 -11.61
C LYS A 154 -16.48 14.90 -12.47
N GLU A 155 -17.45 15.20 -13.34
CA GLU A 155 -18.09 14.22 -14.22
C GLU A 155 -17.06 13.37 -14.99
N LYS A 156 -16.04 14.03 -15.58
CA LYS A 156 -14.95 13.34 -16.29
C LYS A 156 -14.15 12.39 -15.39
N SER A 157 -13.89 12.77 -14.12
CA SER A 157 -13.13 11.92 -13.19
C SER A 157 -13.97 10.74 -12.70
N ILE A 158 -15.27 10.92 -12.50
CA ILE A 158 -16.19 9.83 -12.14
C ILE A 158 -16.27 8.83 -13.30
N PHE A 159 -16.40 9.31 -14.54
CA PHE A 159 -16.45 8.44 -15.70
C PHE A 159 -15.13 7.69 -15.94
N ALA A 160 -13.98 8.35 -15.74
CA ALA A 160 -12.67 7.71 -15.80
C ALA A 160 -12.49 6.63 -14.73
N SER A 161 -12.94 6.92 -13.50
CA SER A 161 -12.94 5.97 -12.39
C SER A 161 -13.80 4.74 -12.70
N PHE A 162 -14.99 4.94 -13.25
CA PHE A 162 -15.88 3.84 -13.65
C PHE A 162 -15.25 2.96 -14.73
N LYS A 163 -14.64 3.56 -15.77
CA LYS A 163 -13.91 2.81 -16.79
C LYS A 163 -12.76 1.99 -16.19
N TYR A 164 -11.99 2.59 -15.28
CA TYR A 164 -10.91 1.91 -14.59
C TYR A 164 -11.43 0.73 -13.77
N LEU A 165 -12.52 0.93 -13.01
CA LEU A 165 -13.16 -0.13 -12.22
C LEU A 165 -13.57 -1.31 -13.11
N MET A 166 -14.27 -1.05 -14.23
CA MET A 166 -14.74 -2.11 -15.14
C MET A 166 -13.58 -2.91 -15.75
N LEU A 167 -12.54 -2.21 -16.21
CA LEU A 167 -11.37 -2.87 -16.81
C LEU A 167 -10.56 -3.65 -15.78
N SER A 168 -10.36 -3.06 -14.59
CA SER A 168 -9.64 -3.69 -13.49
C SER A 168 -10.36 -4.95 -13.00
N SER A 169 -11.68 -4.88 -12.78
CA SER A 169 -12.45 -6.03 -12.30
C SER A 169 -12.46 -7.19 -13.31
N LEU A 170 -12.54 -6.89 -14.61
CA LEU A 170 -12.39 -7.91 -15.66
C LEU A 170 -11.00 -8.54 -15.63
N GLY A 171 -9.94 -7.73 -15.54
CA GLY A 171 -8.56 -8.22 -15.48
C GLY A 171 -8.32 -9.11 -14.27
N ILE A 172 -8.79 -8.70 -13.09
CA ILE A 172 -8.65 -9.46 -11.84
C ILE A 172 -9.47 -10.75 -11.88
N SER A 173 -10.68 -10.73 -12.49
CA SER A 173 -11.49 -11.94 -12.67
C SER A 173 -10.79 -12.95 -13.58
N LEU A 174 -10.17 -12.51 -14.68
CA LEU A 174 -9.38 -13.37 -15.57
C LEU A 174 -8.13 -13.90 -14.85
N PHE A 175 -7.46 -13.09 -14.05
CA PHE A 175 -6.34 -13.52 -13.23
C PHE A 175 -6.75 -14.63 -12.25
N LEU A 176 -7.89 -14.47 -11.58
CA LEU A 176 -8.42 -15.47 -10.64
C LEU A 176 -8.74 -16.80 -11.35
N ILE A 177 -9.39 -16.74 -12.53
CA ILE A 177 -9.66 -17.93 -13.34
C ILE A 177 -8.36 -18.61 -13.79
N GLY A 178 -7.31 -17.84 -14.05
CA GLY A 178 -6.00 -18.38 -14.46
C GLY A 178 -5.20 -19.02 -13.32
N ILE A 179 -5.55 -18.76 -12.06
CA ILE A 179 -4.93 -19.39 -10.87
C ILE A 179 -5.55 -20.75 -10.58
N PHE A 180 -6.83 -20.93 -10.87
CA PHE A 180 -7.59 -22.17 -10.62
C PHE A 180 -7.72 -23.02 -11.88
#